data_fb82ff99522eaee6287afd672f3dedbe
#
_entry.id   fb82ff99522eaee6287afd672f3dedbe
#
_cell.length_a   1.000
_cell.length_b   1.000
_cell.length_c   1.000
_cell.angle_alpha   90.00
_cell.angle_beta   90.00
_cell.angle_gamma   90.00
#
_symmetry.space_group_name_H-M   'P 1'
#
loop_
_entity.id
_entity.type
_entity.pdbx_description
1 polymer ?
#
loop_
_entity_poly.entity_id
_entity_poly.type
_entity_poly.pdbx_seq_one_letter_code
_entity_poly.pdbx_strand_id
1 'polypeptide(L)'
;MTELRPITEENFIDAFNLKLAPGQERFVSHPIRSLAQAYVYRDQCQPFGIYAGERMVGYVMVIYDYDVPEYDVWHMMIDAGEQGKGYGREALDRVIEYIRTKPFGDSDRVALTCNRDNPIARKLYESRGFFPTGNEDEDEIELALILR
;
A
#
# COMPACT_ATOMS: atom_id res chain seq x y z
N MET A 1 12.23 11.49 -6.57
CA MET A 1 10.90 11.21 -7.12
C MET A 1 10.68 9.71 -7.20
N THR A 2 9.50 9.26 -6.81
CA THR A 2 9.15 7.83 -6.85
C THR A 2 8.22 7.54 -8.02
N GLU A 3 8.25 6.29 -8.47
CA GLU A 3 7.27 5.78 -9.42
C GLU A 3 6.85 4.37 -9.04
N LEU A 4 5.67 3.97 -9.47
CA LEU A 4 5.17 2.61 -9.28
C LEU A 4 5.40 1.82 -10.55
N ARG A 5 5.96 0.60 -10.42
CA ARG A 5 6.14 -0.31 -11.54
C ARG A 5 5.53 -1.66 -11.18
N PRO A 6 4.77 -2.28 -12.08
CA PRO A 6 4.22 -3.61 -11.83
C PRO A 6 5.31 -4.62 -11.49
N ILE A 7 4.97 -5.59 -10.66
CA ILE A 7 5.87 -6.71 -10.38
C ILE A 7 5.81 -7.69 -11.54
N THR A 8 6.97 -8.02 -12.09
CA THR A 8 7.13 -8.88 -13.28
C THR A 8 8.20 -9.91 -13.03
N GLU A 9 8.46 -10.77 -14.03
CA GLU A 9 9.55 -11.74 -13.96
C GLU A 9 10.92 -11.07 -13.85
N GLU A 10 11.03 -9.80 -14.24
CA GLU A 10 12.30 -9.08 -14.24
C GLU A 10 12.63 -8.46 -12.88
N ASN A 11 11.65 -8.22 -12.02
CA ASN A 11 11.87 -7.52 -10.76
C ASN A 11 11.32 -8.19 -9.51
N PHE A 12 10.68 -9.38 -9.63
CA PHE A 12 10.04 -9.99 -8.45
C PHE A 12 11.07 -10.39 -7.38
N ILE A 13 12.29 -10.72 -7.78
CA ILE A 13 13.35 -11.05 -6.82
C ILE A 13 13.74 -9.81 -6.01
N ASP A 14 13.74 -8.64 -6.62
CA ASP A 14 13.98 -7.39 -5.88
C ASP A 14 12.93 -7.19 -4.79
N ALA A 15 11.67 -7.51 -5.10
CA ALA A 15 10.60 -7.45 -4.10
C ALA A 15 10.83 -8.46 -2.96
N PHE A 16 11.32 -9.65 -3.27
CA PHE A 16 11.63 -10.66 -2.25
C PHE A 16 12.74 -10.20 -1.32
N ASN A 17 13.67 -9.39 -1.81
CA ASN A 17 14.83 -8.91 -1.07
C ASN A 17 14.57 -7.65 -0.24
N LEU A 18 13.39 -7.06 -0.36
CA LEU A 18 13.01 -5.94 0.50
C LEU A 18 12.92 -6.40 1.95
N LYS A 19 13.34 -5.53 2.87
CA LYS A 19 13.40 -5.86 4.29
C LYS A 19 12.50 -4.95 5.11
N LEU A 20 11.70 -5.56 5.96
CA LEU A 20 10.93 -4.82 6.95
C LEU A 20 11.88 -4.30 8.02
N ALA A 21 11.62 -3.09 8.52
CA ALA A 21 12.40 -2.56 9.65
C ALA A 21 12.11 -3.40 10.90
N PRO A 22 13.05 -3.46 11.86
CA PRO A 22 12.85 -4.21 13.09
C PRO A 22 11.53 -3.82 13.76
N GLY A 23 10.69 -4.81 14.07
CA GLY A 23 9.38 -4.60 14.68
C GLY A 23 8.24 -4.33 13.71
N GLN A 24 8.51 -4.02 12.46
CA GLN A 24 7.44 -3.76 11.46
C GLN A 24 6.73 -5.02 11.02
N GLU A 25 7.34 -6.18 11.14
CA GLU A 25 6.71 -7.46 10.76
C GLU A 25 5.41 -7.73 11.50
N ARG A 26 5.19 -7.06 12.63
CA ARG A 26 3.93 -7.14 13.37
C ARG A 26 2.83 -6.23 12.79
N PHE A 27 3.18 -5.32 11.89
CA PHE A 27 2.23 -4.35 11.31
C PHE A 27 1.92 -4.61 9.84
N VAL A 28 2.86 -5.13 9.08
CA VAL A 28 2.73 -5.31 7.64
C VAL A 28 3.23 -6.67 7.20
N SER A 29 2.66 -7.17 6.11
CA SER A 29 3.11 -8.42 5.50
C SER A 29 4.31 -8.18 4.61
N HIS A 30 5.25 -9.14 4.58
CA HIS A 30 6.35 -9.10 3.64
C HIS A 30 5.81 -9.23 2.20
N PRO A 31 6.47 -8.60 1.21
CA PRO A 31 6.06 -8.71 -0.20
C PRO A 31 5.86 -10.12 -0.72
N ILE A 32 6.64 -11.09 -0.25
CA ILE A 32 6.47 -12.51 -0.66
C ILE A 32 5.05 -12.99 -0.33
N ARG A 33 4.59 -12.74 0.88
CA ARG A 33 3.24 -13.11 1.30
C ARG A 33 2.17 -12.35 0.51
N SER A 34 2.40 -11.05 0.32
CA SER A 34 1.49 -10.20 -0.44
C SER A 34 1.34 -10.68 -1.88
N LEU A 35 2.45 -11.05 -2.53
CA LEU A 35 2.42 -11.57 -3.90
C LEU A 35 1.68 -12.90 -4.00
N ALA A 36 1.80 -13.76 -2.99
CA ALA A 36 1.03 -15.00 -2.95
C ALA A 36 -0.47 -14.72 -2.84
N GLN A 37 -0.86 -13.72 -2.04
CA GLN A 37 -2.26 -13.29 -1.95
C GLN A 37 -2.74 -12.66 -3.25
N ALA A 38 -1.87 -11.89 -3.93
CA ALA A 38 -2.19 -11.28 -5.21
C ALA A 38 -2.51 -12.33 -6.28
N TYR A 39 -1.87 -13.48 -6.23
CA TYR A 39 -2.20 -14.56 -7.14
C TYR A 39 -3.66 -15.02 -6.99
N VAL A 40 -4.12 -15.12 -5.75
CA VAL A 40 -5.50 -15.55 -5.45
C VAL A 40 -6.53 -14.52 -5.92
N TYR A 41 -6.22 -13.24 -5.76
CA TYR A 41 -7.13 -12.13 -6.09
C TYR A 41 -6.69 -11.38 -7.36
N ARG A 42 -6.02 -12.07 -8.28
CA ARG A 42 -5.36 -11.44 -9.43
C ARG A 42 -6.26 -10.63 -10.35
N ASP A 43 -7.57 -10.90 -10.35
CA ASP A 43 -8.52 -10.17 -11.18
C ASP A 43 -8.97 -8.84 -10.56
N GLN A 44 -8.58 -8.57 -9.33
CA GLN A 44 -9.02 -7.39 -8.59
C GLN A 44 -7.91 -6.67 -7.83
N CYS A 45 -6.65 -7.05 -8.05
CA CYS A 45 -5.55 -6.39 -7.36
C CYS A 45 -4.36 -6.15 -8.29
N GLN A 46 -3.51 -5.20 -7.88
CA GLN A 46 -2.29 -4.86 -8.60
C GLN A 46 -1.17 -4.61 -7.59
N PRO A 47 -0.17 -5.51 -7.54
CA PRO A 47 1.04 -5.27 -6.78
C PRO A 47 2.02 -4.41 -7.58
N PHE A 48 2.72 -3.51 -6.88
CA PHE A 48 3.72 -2.63 -7.47
C PHE A 48 5.00 -2.64 -6.65
N GLY A 49 6.14 -2.54 -7.33
CA GLY A 49 7.37 -2.07 -6.70
C GLY A 49 7.36 -0.54 -6.67
N ILE A 50 7.85 0.02 -5.58
CA ILE A 50 8.06 1.46 -5.44
C ILE A 50 9.51 1.73 -5.79
N TYR A 51 9.75 2.61 -6.76
CA TYR A 51 11.08 2.86 -7.30
C TYR A 51 11.54 4.29 -7.05
N ALA A 52 12.80 4.43 -6.68
CA ALA A 52 13.53 5.69 -6.70
C ALA A 52 14.61 5.53 -7.79
N GLY A 53 14.38 6.13 -8.96
CA GLY A 53 15.19 5.86 -10.14
C GLY A 53 15.03 4.40 -10.57
N GLU A 54 16.15 3.68 -10.67
CA GLU A 54 16.15 2.27 -11.08
C GLU A 54 16.18 1.31 -9.87
N ARG A 55 16.10 1.83 -8.65
CA ARG A 55 16.20 1.04 -7.43
C ARG A 55 14.82 0.85 -6.80
N MET A 56 14.44 -0.40 -6.54
CA MET A 56 13.22 -0.69 -5.80
C MET A 56 13.44 -0.39 -4.32
N VAL A 57 12.66 0.56 -3.79
CA VAL A 57 12.78 1.01 -2.39
C VAL A 57 11.62 0.57 -1.52
N GLY A 58 10.59 -0.02 -2.12
CA GLY A 58 9.43 -0.46 -1.36
C GLY A 58 8.45 -1.23 -2.22
N TYR A 59 7.30 -1.52 -1.63
CA TYR A 59 6.26 -2.34 -2.24
C TYR A 59 4.89 -1.85 -1.80
N VAL A 60 3.91 -1.92 -2.70
CA VAL A 60 2.52 -1.60 -2.37
C VAL A 60 1.59 -2.48 -3.20
N MET A 61 0.48 -2.90 -2.61
CA MET A 61 -0.56 -3.61 -3.34
C MET A 61 -1.91 -2.92 -3.15
N VAL A 62 -2.58 -2.68 -4.28
CA VAL A 62 -3.93 -2.11 -4.32
C VAL A 62 -4.89 -3.24 -4.66
N ILE A 63 -6.02 -3.30 -3.97
CA ILE A 63 -7.08 -4.25 -4.26
C ILE A 63 -8.41 -3.52 -4.36
N TYR A 64 -9.31 -4.05 -5.19
CA TYR A 64 -10.66 -3.52 -5.36
C TYR A 64 -11.67 -4.53 -4.82
N ASP A 65 -12.51 -4.07 -3.89
CA ASP A 65 -13.59 -4.88 -3.34
C ASP A 65 -14.85 -4.62 -4.16
N TYR A 66 -15.27 -5.62 -4.94
CA TYR A 66 -16.44 -5.50 -5.81
C TYR A 66 -17.75 -5.41 -5.03
N ASP A 67 -17.78 -5.89 -3.80
CA ASP A 67 -19.01 -5.96 -3.02
C ASP A 67 -19.38 -4.64 -2.35
N VAL A 68 -18.39 -3.84 -1.97
CA VAL A 68 -18.64 -2.57 -1.27
C VAL A 68 -19.20 -1.48 -2.19
N PRO A 69 -18.71 -1.05 -3.38
CA PRO A 69 -17.36 -1.18 -3.94
C PRO A 69 -16.40 -0.11 -3.42
N GLU A 70 -15.16 -0.51 -3.22
CA GLU A 70 -14.10 0.43 -2.81
C GLU A 70 -12.72 -0.11 -3.15
N TYR A 71 -11.75 0.81 -3.20
CA TYR A 71 -10.34 0.46 -3.33
C TYR A 71 -9.70 0.41 -1.95
N ASP A 72 -8.77 -0.53 -1.77
CA ASP A 72 -7.97 -0.62 -0.54
C ASP A 72 -6.50 -0.60 -0.87
N VAL A 73 -5.74 0.16 -0.07
CA VAL A 73 -4.29 0.02 -0.04
C VAL A 73 -4.02 -1.11 0.95
N TRP A 74 -3.92 -2.32 0.41
CA TRP A 74 -3.90 -3.53 1.26
C TRP A 74 -2.57 -3.76 1.94
N HIS A 75 -1.48 -3.60 1.19
CA HIS A 75 -0.13 -3.73 1.76
C HIS A 75 0.73 -2.58 1.25
N MET A 76 1.54 -2.01 2.14
CA MET A 76 2.50 -0.98 1.76
C MET A 76 3.67 -0.98 2.72
N MET A 77 4.90 -0.99 2.19
CA MET A 77 6.10 -0.90 3.01
C MET A 77 7.24 -0.24 2.24
N ILE A 78 8.13 0.38 2.99
CA ILE A 78 9.40 0.92 2.47
C ILE A 78 10.52 0.08 3.08
N ASP A 79 11.50 -0.30 2.27
CA ASP A 79 12.65 -1.08 2.71
C ASP A 79 13.33 -0.43 3.92
N ALA A 80 13.78 -1.27 4.85
CA ALA A 80 14.39 -0.79 6.10
C ALA A 80 15.52 0.21 5.88
N GLY A 81 16.33 0.02 4.83
CA GLY A 81 17.44 0.90 4.50
C GLY A 81 17.05 2.18 3.79
N GLU A 82 15.78 2.36 3.44
CA GLU A 82 15.31 3.48 2.64
C GLU A 82 14.28 4.35 3.37
N GLN A 83 14.02 4.08 4.62
CA GLN A 83 13.05 4.86 5.41
C GLN A 83 13.59 6.23 5.80
N GLY A 84 12.67 7.16 6.09
CA GLY A 84 13.05 8.51 6.50
C GLY A 84 13.44 9.44 5.36
N LYS A 85 13.25 9.04 4.12
CA LYS A 85 13.61 9.83 2.92
C LYS A 85 12.41 10.42 2.18
N GLY A 86 11.20 10.20 2.68
CA GLY A 86 9.98 10.71 2.06
C GLY A 86 9.37 9.80 0.98
N TYR A 87 9.94 8.63 0.74
CA TYR A 87 9.45 7.72 -0.30
C TYR A 87 8.02 7.23 -0.04
N GLY A 88 7.68 6.95 1.22
CA GLY A 88 6.32 6.50 1.56
C GLY A 88 5.26 7.53 1.18
N ARG A 89 5.53 8.79 1.43
CA ARG A 89 4.62 9.89 1.11
C ARG A 89 4.44 10.04 -0.40
N GLU A 90 5.54 10.05 -1.14
CA GLU A 90 5.49 10.15 -2.60
C GLU A 90 4.79 8.93 -3.20
N ALA A 91 5.10 7.75 -2.69
CA ALA A 91 4.47 6.51 -3.18
C ALA A 91 2.96 6.52 -2.94
N LEU A 92 2.52 6.99 -1.78
CA LEU A 92 1.09 7.09 -1.49
C LEU A 92 0.40 8.06 -2.47
N ASP A 93 1.04 9.16 -2.83
CA ASP A 93 0.52 10.07 -3.84
C ASP A 93 0.37 9.36 -5.19
N ARG A 94 1.34 8.53 -5.58
CA ARG A 94 1.27 7.74 -6.82
C ARG A 94 0.15 6.71 -6.77
N VAL A 95 -0.03 6.06 -5.62
CA VAL A 95 -1.11 5.09 -5.42
C VAL A 95 -2.47 5.77 -5.60
N ILE A 96 -2.67 6.93 -5.00
CA ILE A 96 -3.92 7.69 -5.13
C ILE A 96 -4.17 8.07 -6.59
N GLU A 97 -3.13 8.52 -7.30
CA GLU A 97 -3.22 8.83 -8.73
C GLU A 97 -3.65 7.60 -9.54
N TYR A 98 -3.07 6.44 -9.23
CA TYR A 98 -3.42 5.18 -9.90
C TYR A 98 -4.89 4.82 -9.67
N ILE A 99 -5.34 4.90 -8.42
CA ILE A 99 -6.74 4.58 -8.06
C ILE A 99 -7.71 5.53 -8.75
N ARG A 100 -7.32 6.80 -8.94
CA ARG A 100 -8.17 7.76 -9.67
C ARG A 100 -8.46 7.35 -11.11
N THR A 101 -7.63 6.49 -11.69
CA THR A 101 -7.89 5.95 -13.03
C THR A 101 -8.96 4.86 -13.04
N LYS A 102 -9.41 4.42 -11.86
CA LYS A 102 -10.45 3.39 -11.68
C LYS A 102 -10.13 2.10 -12.43
N PRO A 103 -8.95 1.50 -12.16
CA PRO A 103 -8.45 0.38 -12.97
C PRO A 103 -9.29 -0.89 -12.91
N PHE A 104 -10.08 -1.09 -11.84
CA PHE A 104 -10.90 -2.29 -11.67
C PHE A 104 -12.40 -2.03 -11.64
N GLY A 105 -12.79 -0.81 -11.38
CA GLY A 105 -14.20 -0.45 -11.27
C GLY A 105 -14.40 0.92 -10.67
N ASP A 106 -15.64 1.36 -10.64
CA ASP A 106 -15.98 2.69 -10.16
C ASP A 106 -16.04 2.73 -8.64
N SER A 107 -15.41 3.72 -8.06
CA SER A 107 -15.53 4.10 -6.66
C SER A 107 -14.76 5.40 -6.44
N ASP A 108 -15.24 6.23 -5.53
CA ASP A 108 -14.53 7.42 -5.09
C ASP A 108 -13.93 7.24 -3.69
N ARG A 109 -13.96 5.99 -3.17
CA ARG A 109 -13.52 5.70 -1.81
C ARG A 109 -12.28 4.81 -1.82
N VAL A 110 -11.27 5.21 -1.02
CA VAL A 110 -10.09 4.42 -0.75
C VAL A 110 -10.05 4.14 0.74
N ALA A 111 -9.88 2.88 1.13
CA ALA A 111 -9.80 2.49 2.52
C ALA A 111 -8.47 1.77 2.80
N LEU A 112 -8.11 1.70 4.05
CA LEU A 112 -6.99 0.89 4.53
C LEU A 112 -7.16 0.66 6.02
N THR A 113 -6.44 -0.34 6.53
CA THR A 113 -6.35 -0.56 7.97
C THR A 113 -4.95 -0.24 8.45
N CYS A 114 -4.86 0.22 9.68
CA CYS A 114 -3.61 0.64 10.30
C CYS A 114 -3.64 0.18 11.75
N ASN A 115 -2.50 -0.39 12.21
CA ASN A 115 -2.39 -0.81 13.61
C ASN A 115 -2.38 0.43 14.51
N ARG A 116 -3.12 0.38 15.65
CA ARG A 116 -3.18 1.49 16.61
C ARG A 116 -1.81 1.90 17.12
N ASP A 117 -0.89 0.93 17.22
CA ASP A 117 0.45 1.15 17.75
C ASP A 117 1.44 1.59 16.67
N ASN A 118 0.95 1.97 15.48
CA ASN A 118 1.78 2.43 14.38
C ASN A 118 1.48 3.90 14.05
N PRO A 119 1.93 4.84 14.91
CA PRO A 119 1.63 6.26 14.71
C PRO A 119 2.29 6.86 13.47
N ILE A 120 3.42 6.29 13.03
CA ILE A 120 4.14 6.78 11.85
C ILE A 120 3.27 6.55 10.61
N ALA A 121 2.72 5.35 10.44
CA ALA A 121 1.84 5.03 9.33
C ALA A 121 0.56 5.87 9.37
N ARG A 122 -0.06 5.98 10.55
CA ARG A 122 -1.28 6.76 10.72
C ARG A 122 -1.07 8.22 10.31
N LYS A 123 0.05 8.80 10.75
CA LYS A 123 0.38 10.20 10.43
C LYS A 123 0.57 10.39 8.93
N LEU A 124 1.21 9.43 8.28
CA LEU A 124 1.39 9.45 6.84
C LEU A 124 0.04 9.50 6.11
N TYR A 125 -0.86 8.60 6.47
CA TYR A 125 -2.17 8.53 5.82
C TYR A 125 -3.02 9.78 6.11
N GLU A 126 -3.05 10.24 7.35
CA GLU A 126 -3.79 11.43 7.72
C GLU A 126 -3.26 12.67 7.00
N SER A 127 -1.94 12.73 6.74
CA SER A 127 -1.35 13.84 5.97
C SER A 127 -1.85 13.92 4.54
N ARG A 128 -2.46 12.84 4.03
CA ARG A 128 -3.02 12.79 2.67
C ARG A 128 -4.55 12.85 2.65
N GLY A 129 -5.16 13.16 3.80
CA GLY A 129 -6.60 13.35 3.88
C GLY A 129 -7.39 12.12 4.31
N PHE A 130 -6.72 11.02 4.64
CA PHE A 130 -7.40 9.86 5.21
C PHE A 130 -7.92 10.21 6.60
N PHE A 131 -9.10 9.70 6.94
CA PHE A 131 -9.75 9.96 8.24
C PHE A 131 -10.27 8.65 8.84
N PRO A 132 -10.33 8.54 10.17
CA PRO A 132 -10.90 7.36 10.83
C PRO A 132 -12.38 7.22 10.51
N THR A 133 -12.81 6.02 10.13
CA THR A 133 -14.20 5.74 9.79
C THR A 133 -15.04 5.34 11.01
N GLY A 134 -14.39 4.97 12.10
CA GLY A 134 -15.04 4.42 13.28
C GLY A 134 -15.04 2.90 13.30
N ASN A 135 -14.72 2.25 12.18
CA ASN A 135 -14.59 0.80 12.15
C ASN A 135 -13.26 0.38 12.76
N GLU A 136 -13.30 -0.55 13.71
CA GLU A 136 -12.14 -1.03 14.42
C GLU A 136 -12.24 -2.52 14.63
N ASP A 137 -11.09 -3.20 14.61
CA ASP A 137 -10.99 -4.63 14.85
C ASP A 137 -9.74 -4.86 15.69
N GLU A 138 -9.92 -5.33 16.92
CA GLU A 138 -8.83 -5.58 17.86
C GLU A 138 -7.78 -4.45 17.89
N ASP A 139 -6.65 -4.67 17.22
CA ASP A 139 -5.54 -3.74 17.19
C ASP A 139 -5.54 -2.81 15.98
N GLU A 140 -6.51 -2.93 15.08
CA GLU A 140 -6.52 -2.16 13.84
C GLU A 140 -7.67 -1.17 13.76
N ILE A 141 -7.41 -0.03 13.13
CA ILE A 141 -8.43 0.96 12.82
C ILE A 141 -8.51 1.13 11.31
N GLU A 142 -9.72 1.43 10.83
CA GLU A 142 -9.92 1.73 9.41
C GLU A 142 -9.82 3.23 9.17
N LEU A 143 -9.06 3.59 8.14
CA LEU A 143 -8.99 4.95 7.61
C LEU A 143 -9.53 4.96 6.19
N ALA A 144 -10.12 6.06 5.78
CA ALA A 144 -10.66 6.21 4.43
C ALA A 144 -10.36 7.58 3.85
N LEU A 145 -10.29 7.64 2.53
CA LEU A 145 -10.15 8.87 1.76
C LEU A 145 -11.25 8.90 0.71
N ILE A 146 -11.92 10.04 0.57
CA ILE A 146 -12.89 10.23 -0.50
C ILE A 146 -12.19 11.01 -1.63
N LEU A 147 -12.16 10.42 -2.81
CA LEU A 147 -11.57 11.04 -4.00
C LEU A 147 -12.55 12.06 -4.59
N ARG A 148 -12.03 13.22 -4.96
CA ARG A 148 -12.85 14.30 -5.52
C ARG A 148 -12.30 14.81 -6.83
#